data_2456b5c3924820bbb18df214704fd122
#
_entry.id   2456b5c3924820bbb18df214704fd122
#
_cell.length_a   1.000
_cell.length_b   1.000
_cell.length_c   1.000
_cell.angle_alpha   90.00
_cell.angle_beta   90.00
_cell.angle_gamma   90.00
#
_symmetry.space_group_name_H-M   'P 1'
#
loop_
_entity.id
_entity.type
_entity.pdbx_description
1 polymer ?
#
loop_
_entity_poly.entity_id
_entity_poly.type
_entity_poly.pdbx_seq_one_letter_code
_entity_poly.pdbx_strand_id
1 'polypeptide(L)'
;MQIKLGFIGCGNMATAIINGAVSSQFIAGENIFVYDIDSEKTGFLCEKHGVNVCGSAENVAENTDITVLAVKPQIFPIVLPQIKDVVLEKGTAIVSIGAGKTLNYIGSFLDDDAKIVRVMPNINAKVGASMSGVCKNKNVNDNLLEFVKDLCRSFGDVIELEEDMFPLFGVIAGCSPAYSFMFIDSMAREAVKNGMNKKDALKICAQAVLGSAKTILEDEDANAWALINSVCSPGGTTIEGIAVLEKEEFPETVMNAVKASLEKDKKL
;
A
#
# COMPACT_ATOMS: atom_id res chain seq x y z
N MET A 1 19.80 -17.91 -9.74
CA MET A 1 18.61 -18.55 -9.15
C MET A 1 17.48 -17.57 -9.25
N GLN A 2 16.29 -18.02 -9.65
CA GLN A 2 15.11 -17.18 -9.70
C GLN A 2 14.50 -17.15 -8.28
N ILE A 3 14.27 -15.95 -7.72
CA ILE A 3 13.73 -15.79 -6.36
C ILE A 3 12.31 -16.35 -6.31
N LYS A 4 12.00 -17.11 -5.25
CA LYS A 4 10.67 -17.64 -4.96
C LYS A 4 10.01 -16.80 -3.88
N LEU A 5 8.78 -16.34 -4.15
CA LEU A 5 8.02 -15.46 -3.27
C LEU A 5 6.83 -16.21 -2.67
N GLY A 6 6.69 -16.15 -1.35
CA GLY A 6 5.60 -16.78 -0.61
C GLY A 6 4.59 -15.75 -0.08
N PHE A 7 3.32 -16.16 0.03
CA PHE A 7 2.29 -15.40 0.71
C PHE A 7 1.55 -16.26 1.71
N ILE A 8 1.57 -15.87 2.95
CA ILE A 8 0.74 -16.43 4.01
C ILE A 8 -0.45 -15.49 4.23
N GLY A 9 -1.61 -15.90 3.76
CA GLY A 9 -2.81 -15.08 3.62
C GLY A 9 -3.00 -14.56 2.19
N CYS A 10 -4.20 -14.80 1.62
CA CYS A 10 -4.60 -14.44 0.26
C CYS A 10 -5.77 -13.45 0.25
N GLY A 11 -5.77 -12.50 1.20
CA GLY A 11 -6.76 -11.44 1.27
C GLY A 11 -6.61 -10.39 0.17
N ASN A 12 -7.45 -9.36 0.20
CA ASN A 12 -7.48 -8.29 -0.82
C ASN A 12 -6.11 -7.67 -1.12
N MET A 13 -5.27 -7.45 -0.10
CA MET A 13 -3.96 -6.83 -0.29
C MET A 13 -2.97 -7.80 -0.95
N ALA A 14 -2.87 -9.04 -0.46
CA ALA A 14 -2.04 -10.06 -1.08
C ALA A 14 -2.44 -10.28 -2.56
N THR A 15 -3.74 -10.38 -2.82
CA THR A 15 -4.27 -10.50 -4.20
C THR A 15 -3.85 -9.31 -5.07
N ALA A 16 -3.91 -8.08 -4.55
CA ALA A 16 -3.50 -6.90 -5.30
C ALA A 16 -1.98 -6.91 -5.61
N ILE A 17 -1.15 -7.29 -4.63
CA ILE A 17 0.30 -7.41 -4.80
C ILE A 17 0.64 -8.49 -5.83
N ILE A 18 0.04 -9.68 -5.71
CA ILE A 18 0.26 -10.79 -6.66
C ILE A 18 -0.18 -10.40 -8.08
N ASN A 19 -1.36 -9.77 -8.20
CA ASN A 19 -1.83 -9.26 -9.49
C ASN A 19 -0.83 -8.26 -10.12
N GLY A 20 -0.35 -7.30 -9.34
CA GLY A 20 0.64 -6.32 -9.78
C GLY A 20 1.95 -6.98 -10.20
N ALA A 21 2.50 -7.85 -9.36
CA ALA A 21 3.77 -8.51 -9.59
C ALA A 21 3.77 -9.41 -10.85
N VAL A 22 2.67 -10.14 -11.09
CA VAL A 22 2.55 -10.98 -12.29
C VAL A 22 2.24 -10.15 -13.53
N SER A 23 1.34 -9.16 -13.43
CA SER A 23 0.95 -8.34 -14.59
C SER A 23 2.06 -7.43 -15.09
N SER A 24 2.94 -6.95 -14.20
CA SER A 24 4.14 -6.19 -14.57
C SER A 24 5.31 -7.06 -15.04
N GLN A 25 5.14 -8.38 -15.03
CA GLN A 25 6.21 -9.35 -15.35
C GLN A 25 7.40 -9.30 -14.36
N PHE A 26 7.21 -8.75 -13.17
CA PHE A 26 8.23 -8.74 -12.13
C PHE A 26 8.59 -10.16 -11.67
N ILE A 27 7.57 -11.03 -11.51
CA ILE A 27 7.77 -12.44 -11.15
C ILE A 27 6.71 -13.30 -11.85
N ALA A 28 7.11 -14.48 -12.35
CA ALA A 28 6.18 -15.44 -12.93
C ALA A 28 5.35 -16.14 -11.83
N GLY A 29 4.08 -16.45 -12.13
CA GLY A 29 3.19 -17.08 -11.15
C GLY A 29 3.73 -18.40 -10.60
N GLU A 30 4.42 -19.20 -11.42
CA GLU A 30 5.07 -20.47 -11.01
C GLU A 30 6.15 -20.29 -9.92
N ASN A 31 6.65 -19.07 -9.70
CA ASN A 31 7.59 -18.74 -8.63
C ASN A 31 6.90 -18.15 -7.39
N ILE A 32 5.57 -18.10 -7.36
CA ILE A 32 4.77 -17.63 -6.23
C ILE A 32 4.11 -18.82 -5.54
N PHE A 33 4.22 -18.87 -4.22
CA PHE A 33 3.67 -19.90 -3.35
C PHE A 33 2.67 -19.26 -2.39
N VAL A 34 1.47 -19.81 -2.27
CA VAL A 34 0.40 -19.18 -1.48
C VAL A 34 -0.25 -20.16 -0.53
N TYR A 35 -0.64 -19.66 0.65
CA TYR A 35 -1.46 -20.38 1.62
C TYR A 35 -2.49 -19.44 2.23
N ASP A 36 -3.72 -19.88 2.31
CA ASP A 36 -4.79 -19.28 3.10
C ASP A 36 -5.66 -20.42 3.67
N ILE A 37 -6.29 -20.19 4.82
CA ILE A 37 -7.27 -21.13 5.40
C ILE A 37 -8.52 -21.25 4.52
N ASP A 38 -8.79 -20.27 3.68
CA ASP A 38 -9.85 -20.23 2.69
C ASP A 38 -9.30 -20.69 1.33
N SER A 39 -9.61 -21.94 0.98
CA SER A 39 -9.14 -22.56 -0.26
C SER A 39 -9.71 -21.92 -1.54
N GLU A 40 -10.84 -21.22 -1.47
CA GLU A 40 -11.39 -20.51 -2.63
C GLU A 40 -10.46 -19.38 -3.08
N LYS A 41 -9.85 -18.64 -2.13
CA LYS A 41 -8.89 -17.58 -2.43
C LYS A 41 -7.62 -18.10 -3.09
N THR A 42 -7.05 -19.18 -2.58
CA THR A 42 -5.85 -19.78 -3.17
C THR A 42 -6.16 -20.41 -4.53
N GLY A 43 -7.31 -21.06 -4.68
CA GLY A 43 -7.79 -21.62 -5.94
C GLY A 43 -7.97 -20.53 -7.02
N PHE A 44 -8.57 -19.40 -6.66
CA PHE A 44 -8.71 -18.24 -7.56
C PHE A 44 -7.35 -17.72 -8.06
N LEU A 45 -6.37 -17.57 -7.17
CA LEU A 45 -5.03 -17.11 -7.55
C LEU A 45 -4.28 -18.14 -8.41
N CYS A 46 -4.44 -19.44 -8.13
CA CYS A 46 -3.88 -20.51 -8.92
C CYS A 46 -4.46 -20.52 -10.35
N GLU A 47 -5.78 -20.47 -10.47
CA GLU A 47 -6.45 -20.45 -11.78
C GLU A 47 -6.05 -19.21 -12.61
N LYS A 48 -5.96 -18.05 -11.96
CA LYS A 48 -5.69 -16.79 -12.65
C LYS A 48 -4.24 -16.58 -13.02
N HIS A 49 -3.30 -17.02 -12.18
CA HIS A 49 -1.88 -16.66 -12.28
C HIS A 49 -0.92 -17.86 -12.32
N GLY A 50 -1.42 -19.09 -12.14
CA GLY A 50 -0.58 -20.27 -12.11
C GLY A 50 0.33 -20.34 -10.88
N VAL A 51 -0.10 -19.77 -9.73
CA VAL A 51 0.66 -19.81 -8.48
C VAL A 51 0.58 -21.21 -7.84
N ASN A 52 1.57 -21.55 -7.00
CA ASN A 52 1.61 -22.83 -6.30
C ASN A 52 0.82 -22.72 -4.99
N VAL A 53 -0.18 -23.58 -4.80
CA VAL A 53 -0.94 -23.66 -3.55
C VAL A 53 -0.24 -24.60 -2.56
N CYS A 54 0.05 -24.10 -1.36
CA CYS A 54 0.67 -24.84 -0.27
C CYS A 54 -0.37 -25.36 0.73
N GLY A 55 -0.05 -26.45 1.43
CA GLY A 55 -0.92 -27.05 2.44
C GLY A 55 -0.87 -26.37 3.82
N SER A 56 0.18 -25.56 4.07
CA SER A 56 0.38 -24.85 5.35
C SER A 56 1.24 -23.61 5.19
N ALA A 57 1.26 -22.76 6.22
CA ALA A 57 2.17 -21.61 6.29
C ALA A 57 3.66 -22.05 6.30
N GLU A 58 3.97 -23.13 6.98
CA GLU A 58 5.29 -23.74 7.02
C GLU A 58 5.73 -24.18 5.61
N ASN A 59 4.87 -24.84 4.85
CA ASN A 59 5.15 -25.22 3.47
C ASN A 59 5.42 -24.02 2.57
N VAL A 60 4.81 -22.86 2.81
CA VAL A 60 5.18 -21.62 2.09
C VAL A 60 6.62 -21.24 2.42
N ALA A 61 6.97 -21.14 3.70
CA ALA A 61 8.33 -20.79 4.12
C ALA A 61 9.40 -21.77 3.62
N GLU A 62 9.10 -23.07 3.62
CA GLU A 62 9.99 -24.12 3.08
C GLU A 62 10.30 -23.94 1.59
N ASN A 63 9.38 -23.45 0.81
CA ASN A 63 9.51 -23.40 -0.65
C ASN A 63 9.94 -22.02 -1.17
N THR A 64 10.15 -21.03 -0.30
CA THR A 64 10.39 -19.65 -0.72
C THR A 64 11.64 -19.01 -0.11
N ASP A 65 12.20 -18.05 -0.80
CA ASP A 65 13.33 -17.24 -0.34
C ASP A 65 12.83 -16.01 0.47
N ILE A 66 11.64 -15.55 0.13
CA ILE A 66 10.96 -14.42 0.77
C ILE A 66 9.51 -14.81 1.05
N THR A 67 9.06 -14.66 2.29
CA THR A 67 7.67 -14.95 2.70
C THR A 67 6.97 -13.68 3.17
N VAL A 68 5.89 -13.32 2.50
CA VAL A 68 5.03 -12.18 2.83
C VAL A 68 3.96 -12.60 3.85
N LEU A 69 3.96 -11.95 5.02
CA LEU A 69 2.92 -12.09 6.03
C LEU A 69 1.74 -11.15 5.67
N ALA A 70 0.74 -11.73 5.04
CA ALA A 70 -0.45 -11.02 4.54
C ALA A 70 -1.74 -11.36 5.29
N VAL A 71 -1.63 -12.04 6.42
CA VAL A 71 -2.73 -12.29 7.37
C VAL A 71 -2.98 -11.06 8.25
N LYS A 72 -4.13 -11.03 8.91
CA LYS A 72 -4.43 -9.96 9.89
C LYS A 72 -3.40 -9.97 11.03
N PRO A 73 -2.98 -8.80 11.56
CA PRO A 73 -1.97 -8.70 12.61
C PRO A 73 -2.25 -9.53 13.88
N GLN A 74 -3.52 -9.78 14.18
CA GLN A 74 -3.97 -10.62 15.31
C GLN A 74 -3.61 -12.09 15.12
N ILE A 75 -3.31 -12.53 13.89
CA ILE A 75 -2.95 -13.90 13.55
C ILE A 75 -1.43 -14.13 13.64
N PHE A 76 -0.61 -13.09 13.71
CA PHE A 76 0.85 -13.18 13.79
C PHE A 76 1.33 -14.08 14.95
N PRO A 77 0.77 -14.00 16.19
CA PRO A 77 1.17 -14.89 17.29
C PRO A 77 0.90 -16.38 17.02
N ILE A 78 0.03 -16.71 16.06
CA ILE A 78 -0.29 -18.08 15.68
C ILE A 78 0.64 -18.54 14.55
N VAL A 79 0.84 -17.71 13.53
CA VAL A 79 1.56 -18.09 12.32
C VAL A 79 3.08 -18.02 12.49
N LEU A 80 3.61 -16.97 13.13
CA LEU A 80 5.06 -16.78 13.24
C LEU A 80 5.77 -17.95 13.97
N PRO A 81 5.23 -18.49 15.09
CA PRO A 81 5.84 -19.67 15.70
C PRO A 81 5.84 -20.93 14.81
N GLN A 82 4.85 -21.09 13.92
CA GLN A 82 4.78 -22.26 13.03
C GLN A 82 5.88 -22.25 11.96
N ILE A 83 6.31 -21.08 11.52
CA ILE A 83 7.31 -20.93 10.46
C ILE A 83 8.72 -20.63 10.99
N LYS A 84 8.88 -20.43 12.30
CA LYS A 84 10.13 -19.98 12.94
C LYS A 84 11.33 -20.81 12.53
N ASP A 85 11.26 -22.12 12.77
CA ASP A 85 12.40 -23.00 12.59
C ASP A 85 12.84 -23.04 11.11
N VAL A 86 11.89 -23.15 10.20
CA VAL A 86 12.16 -23.10 8.75
C VAL A 86 12.78 -21.77 8.31
N VAL A 87 12.24 -20.65 8.80
CA VAL A 87 12.74 -19.31 8.47
C VAL A 87 14.20 -19.16 8.90
N LEU A 88 14.56 -19.65 10.08
CA LEU A 88 15.92 -19.55 10.60
C LEU A 88 16.88 -20.53 9.90
N GLU A 89 16.50 -21.78 9.72
CA GLU A 89 17.33 -22.80 9.07
C GLU A 89 17.65 -22.48 7.62
N LYS A 90 16.68 -21.97 6.86
CA LYS A 90 16.87 -21.60 5.46
C LYS A 90 17.35 -20.18 5.25
N GLY A 91 17.22 -19.30 6.27
CA GLY A 91 17.49 -17.88 6.14
C GLY A 91 16.46 -17.16 5.26
N THR A 92 15.20 -17.68 5.20
CA THR A 92 14.07 -17.06 4.49
C THR A 92 13.80 -15.67 5.06
N ALA A 93 13.63 -14.68 4.19
CA ALA A 93 13.29 -13.33 4.63
C ALA A 93 11.77 -13.17 4.85
N ILE A 94 11.41 -12.46 5.89
CA ILE A 94 10.02 -12.14 6.20
C ILE A 94 9.70 -10.72 5.76
N VAL A 95 8.68 -10.57 4.93
CA VAL A 95 8.10 -9.27 4.55
C VAL A 95 6.73 -9.14 5.21
N SER A 96 6.57 -8.21 6.12
CA SER A 96 5.27 -7.98 6.78
C SER A 96 4.52 -6.83 6.14
N ILE A 97 3.27 -7.08 5.73
CA ILE A 97 2.32 -6.03 5.33
C ILE A 97 1.24 -5.76 6.40
N GLY A 98 1.48 -6.21 7.63
CA GLY A 98 0.56 -6.05 8.75
C GLY A 98 0.60 -4.65 9.34
N ALA A 99 -0.54 -3.96 9.35
CA ALA A 99 -0.63 -2.63 9.94
C ALA A 99 -0.35 -2.66 11.45
N GLY A 100 0.36 -1.63 11.96
CA GLY A 100 0.60 -1.43 13.39
C GLY A 100 1.59 -2.41 14.05
N LYS A 101 2.25 -3.30 13.28
CA LYS A 101 3.24 -4.26 13.82
C LYS A 101 4.66 -3.85 13.46
N THR A 102 5.48 -3.61 14.49
CA THR A 102 6.87 -3.18 14.33
C THR A 102 7.81 -4.34 13.97
N LEU A 103 8.99 -4.02 13.46
CA LEU A 103 10.08 -4.98 13.24
C LEU A 103 10.41 -5.75 14.52
N ASN A 104 10.50 -5.07 15.65
CA ASN A 104 10.75 -5.68 16.95
C ASN A 104 9.61 -6.62 17.39
N TYR A 105 8.36 -6.23 17.16
CA TYR A 105 7.22 -7.10 17.46
C TYR A 105 7.28 -8.41 16.66
N ILE A 106 7.59 -8.34 15.36
CA ILE A 106 7.70 -9.52 14.52
C ILE A 106 8.90 -10.37 14.94
N GLY A 107 10.05 -9.71 15.17
CA GLY A 107 11.29 -10.35 15.61
C GLY A 107 11.13 -11.11 16.95
N SER A 108 10.26 -10.63 17.85
CA SER A 108 10.03 -11.30 19.15
C SER A 108 9.44 -12.73 19.04
N PHE A 109 8.86 -13.08 17.90
CA PHE A 109 8.35 -14.44 17.62
C PHE A 109 9.36 -15.31 16.87
N LEU A 110 10.34 -14.72 16.24
CA LEU A 110 11.34 -15.43 15.42
C LEU A 110 12.66 -15.58 16.18
N ASP A 111 13.65 -14.80 15.82
CA ASP A 111 14.95 -14.71 16.49
C ASP A 111 15.65 -13.41 16.07
N ASP A 112 16.73 -13.07 16.79
CA ASP A 112 17.54 -11.89 16.50
C ASP A 112 18.20 -11.91 15.11
N ASP A 113 18.41 -13.10 14.54
CA ASP A 113 19.02 -13.29 13.22
C ASP A 113 18.02 -13.25 12.05
N ALA A 114 16.72 -13.23 12.33
CA ALA A 114 15.69 -13.20 11.30
C ALA A 114 15.80 -11.92 10.45
N LYS A 115 15.69 -12.07 9.12
CA LYS A 115 15.65 -10.97 8.15
C LYS A 115 14.21 -10.48 8.02
N ILE A 116 13.94 -9.25 8.43
CA ILE A 116 12.58 -8.71 8.48
C ILE A 116 12.52 -7.38 7.74
N VAL A 117 11.62 -7.30 6.77
CA VAL A 117 11.24 -6.06 6.08
C VAL A 117 9.79 -5.75 6.43
N ARG A 118 9.52 -4.52 6.81
CA ARG A 118 8.16 -4.03 7.02
C ARG A 118 7.75 -3.20 5.81
N VAL A 119 6.61 -3.51 5.24
CA VAL A 119 6.02 -2.79 4.11
C VAL A 119 4.61 -2.35 4.49
N MET A 120 4.26 -1.13 4.17
CA MET A 120 2.92 -0.58 4.38
C MET A 120 2.34 -0.09 3.06
N PRO A 121 1.66 -0.95 2.29
CA PRO A 121 0.97 -0.56 1.07
C PRO A 121 -0.39 0.09 1.39
N ASN A 122 -1.04 0.68 0.39
CA ASN A 122 -2.40 1.19 0.52
C ASN A 122 -3.38 0.54 -0.48
N ILE A 123 -4.67 0.89 -0.37
CA ILE A 123 -5.76 0.30 -1.17
C ILE A 123 -5.58 0.50 -2.68
N ASN A 124 -4.84 1.52 -3.10
CA ASN A 124 -4.60 1.84 -4.50
C ASN A 124 -3.71 0.80 -5.22
N ALA A 125 -3.11 -0.15 -4.48
CA ALA A 125 -2.46 -1.34 -5.04
C ALA A 125 -3.37 -2.12 -6.02
N LYS A 126 -4.69 -2.09 -5.80
CA LYS A 126 -5.66 -2.75 -6.68
C LYS A 126 -5.65 -2.21 -8.12
N VAL A 127 -5.18 -1.00 -8.31
CA VAL A 127 -5.12 -0.31 -9.62
C VAL A 127 -3.68 0.05 -10.03
N GLY A 128 -2.69 -0.54 -9.37
CA GLY A 128 -1.27 -0.31 -9.67
C GLY A 128 -0.76 1.10 -9.29
N ALA A 129 -1.40 1.75 -8.33
CA ALA A 129 -1.09 3.11 -7.89
C ALA A 129 -0.94 3.21 -6.35
N SER A 130 -0.42 2.16 -5.72
CA SER A 130 -0.08 2.20 -4.29
C SER A 130 1.06 3.18 -4.03
N MET A 131 1.05 3.83 -2.87
CA MET A 131 2.28 4.33 -2.26
C MET A 131 2.61 3.42 -1.10
N SER A 132 3.80 2.81 -1.12
CA SER A 132 4.26 1.86 -0.11
C SER A 132 5.39 2.46 0.71
N GLY A 133 5.29 2.44 2.05
CA GLY A 133 6.41 2.70 2.95
C GLY A 133 7.17 1.41 3.22
N VAL A 134 8.50 1.45 3.23
CA VAL A 134 9.34 0.30 3.54
C VAL A 134 10.41 0.64 4.57
N CYS A 135 10.65 -0.26 5.53
CA CYS A 135 11.84 -0.25 6.40
C CYS A 135 12.32 -1.68 6.65
N LYS A 136 13.56 -1.81 7.12
CA LYS A 136 14.21 -3.11 7.35
C LYS A 136 14.85 -3.19 8.74
N ASN A 137 15.06 -4.40 9.24
CA ASN A 137 15.95 -4.61 10.37
C ASN A 137 17.41 -4.72 9.91
N LYS A 138 18.35 -4.76 10.87
CA LYS A 138 19.80 -4.80 10.63
C LYS A 138 20.29 -6.02 9.82
N ASN A 139 19.52 -7.09 9.79
CA ASN A 139 19.91 -8.37 9.15
C ASN A 139 19.59 -8.41 7.64
N VAL A 140 18.82 -7.44 7.16
CA VAL A 140 18.46 -7.32 5.74
C VAL A 140 19.53 -6.54 5.01
N ASN A 141 20.16 -7.17 4.01
CA ASN A 141 21.10 -6.51 3.12
C ASN A 141 20.39 -5.67 2.04
N ASP A 142 21.14 -4.82 1.37
CA ASP A 142 20.60 -3.86 0.40
C ASP A 142 19.99 -4.56 -0.84
N ASN A 143 20.53 -5.69 -1.29
CA ASN A 143 19.99 -6.44 -2.42
C ASN A 143 18.58 -6.99 -2.11
N LEU A 144 18.37 -7.50 -0.90
CA LEU A 144 17.06 -7.98 -0.46
C LEU A 144 16.07 -6.82 -0.30
N LEU A 145 16.51 -5.70 0.27
CA LEU A 145 15.67 -4.52 0.39
C LEU A 145 15.26 -4.00 -0.99
N GLU A 146 16.19 -3.90 -1.93
CA GLU A 146 15.90 -3.43 -3.28
C GLU A 146 14.92 -4.37 -4.02
N PHE A 147 15.07 -5.69 -3.87
CA PHE A 147 14.06 -6.63 -4.39
C PHE A 147 12.66 -6.38 -3.82
N VAL A 148 12.55 -6.08 -2.51
CA VAL A 148 11.25 -5.77 -1.90
C VAL A 148 10.71 -4.43 -2.41
N LYS A 149 11.58 -3.44 -2.64
CA LYS A 149 11.18 -2.18 -3.28
C LYS A 149 10.69 -2.40 -4.71
N ASP A 150 11.37 -3.24 -5.49
CA ASP A 150 10.94 -3.59 -6.85
C ASP A 150 9.61 -4.34 -6.86
N LEU A 151 9.38 -5.22 -5.87
CA LEU A 151 8.07 -5.80 -5.65
C LEU A 151 7.01 -4.71 -5.41
N CYS A 152 7.30 -3.71 -4.58
CA CYS A 152 6.38 -2.59 -4.34
C CYS A 152 6.13 -1.76 -5.62
N ARG A 153 7.16 -1.49 -6.42
CA ARG A 153 7.06 -0.80 -7.72
C ARG A 153 6.16 -1.54 -8.71
N SER A 154 6.05 -2.86 -8.58
CA SER A 154 5.18 -3.65 -9.45
C SER A 154 3.68 -3.38 -9.29
N PHE A 155 3.26 -2.74 -8.19
CA PHE A 155 1.86 -2.37 -7.92
C PHE A 155 1.68 -0.91 -7.46
N GLY A 156 2.70 -0.06 -7.68
CA GLY A 156 2.64 1.37 -7.36
C GLY A 156 4.00 2.00 -7.27
N ASP A 157 4.23 2.78 -6.22
CA ASP A 157 5.52 3.40 -5.92
C ASP A 157 5.92 3.10 -4.47
N VAL A 158 7.19 3.38 -4.11
CA VAL A 158 7.75 3.02 -2.81
C VAL A 158 8.69 4.09 -2.29
N ILE A 159 8.62 4.32 -0.97
CA ILE A 159 9.57 5.17 -0.25
C ILE A 159 10.15 4.41 0.94
N GLU A 160 11.47 4.49 1.12
CA GLU A 160 12.13 4.00 2.33
C GLU A 160 12.03 5.04 3.43
N LEU A 161 11.64 4.61 4.62
CA LEU A 161 11.41 5.48 5.78
C LEU A 161 11.97 4.84 7.04
N GLU A 162 12.35 5.65 8.01
CA GLU A 162 12.59 5.17 9.37
C GLU A 162 11.29 4.62 9.97
N GLU A 163 11.39 3.59 10.81
CA GLU A 163 10.19 2.89 11.32
C GLU A 163 9.27 3.80 12.15
N ASP A 164 9.81 4.80 12.83
CA ASP A 164 9.06 5.78 13.63
C ASP A 164 8.17 6.70 12.79
N MET A 165 8.43 6.82 11.48
CA MET A 165 7.59 7.57 10.54
C MET A 165 6.38 6.78 10.03
N PHE A 166 6.32 5.47 10.28
CA PHE A 166 5.22 4.62 9.77
C PHE A 166 3.82 5.02 10.28
N PRO A 167 3.62 5.48 11.53
CA PRO A 167 2.33 6.00 11.95
C PRO A 167 1.85 7.18 11.12
N LEU A 168 2.74 8.16 10.87
CA LEU A 168 2.42 9.31 10.01
C LEU A 168 2.20 8.88 8.56
N PHE A 169 3.10 8.07 8.01
CA PHE A 169 2.96 7.52 6.66
C PHE A 169 1.62 6.77 6.51
N GLY A 170 1.25 5.95 7.49
CA GLY A 170 -0.01 5.21 7.50
C GLY A 170 -1.24 6.12 7.41
N VAL A 171 -1.22 7.25 8.08
CA VAL A 171 -2.29 8.25 7.96
C VAL A 171 -2.27 8.94 6.60
N ILE A 172 -1.10 9.41 6.15
CA ILE A 172 -0.99 10.14 4.87
C ILE A 172 -1.28 9.21 3.67
N ALA A 173 -0.69 8.04 3.60
CA ALA A 173 -0.87 7.13 2.46
C ALA A 173 -2.09 6.19 2.62
N GLY A 174 -2.40 5.75 3.84
CA GLY A 174 -3.46 4.78 4.11
C GLY A 174 -4.85 5.39 4.28
N CYS A 175 -4.97 6.57 4.90
CA CYS A 175 -6.28 7.22 5.11
C CYS A 175 -6.65 8.20 3.99
N SER A 176 -5.69 8.88 3.36
CA SER A 176 -5.95 9.89 2.33
C SER A 176 -6.75 9.39 1.11
N PRO A 177 -6.72 8.11 0.69
CA PRO A 177 -7.64 7.65 -0.34
C PRO A 177 -9.11 7.92 0.00
N ALA A 178 -9.51 7.76 1.27
CA ALA A 178 -10.89 8.07 1.70
C ALA A 178 -11.19 9.57 1.62
N TYR A 179 -10.22 10.42 1.97
CA TYR A 179 -10.37 11.88 1.87
C TYR A 179 -10.49 12.31 0.40
N SER A 180 -9.68 11.73 -0.48
CA SER A 180 -9.73 11.97 -1.92
C SER A 180 -11.06 11.54 -2.53
N PHE A 181 -11.59 10.38 -2.12
CA PHE A 181 -12.92 9.94 -2.57
C PHE A 181 -14.01 10.90 -2.13
N MET A 182 -13.94 11.42 -0.89
CA MET A 182 -14.89 12.40 -0.38
C MET A 182 -14.82 13.72 -1.16
N PHE A 183 -13.63 14.20 -1.49
CA PHE A 183 -13.41 15.40 -2.31
C PHE A 183 -13.99 15.22 -3.72
N ILE A 184 -13.69 14.11 -4.39
CA ILE A 184 -14.20 13.77 -5.72
C ILE A 184 -15.74 13.68 -5.71
N ASP A 185 -16.32 13.00 -4.72
CA ASP A 185 -17.77 12.85 -4.59
C ASP A 185 -18.46 14.20 -4.35
N SER A 186 -17.85 15.11 -3.57
CA SER A 186 -18.38 16.45 -3.31
C SER A 186 -18.51 17.27 -4.59
N MET A 187 -17.48 17.27 -5.43
CA MET A 187 -17.53 17.94 -6.74
C MET A 187 -18.57 17.28 -7.66
N ALA A 188 -18.60 15.96 -7.69
CA ALA A 188 -19.53 15.23 -8.55
C ALA A 188 -20.99 15.47 -8.16
N ARG A 189 -21.31 15.59 -6.86
CA ARG A 189 -22.67 15.94 -6.39
C ARG A 189 -23.12 17.31 -6.88
N GLU A 190 -22.23 18.31 -6.84
CA GLU A 190 -22.58 19.65 -7.34
C GLU A 190 -22.78 19.65 -8.86
N ALA A 191 -21.95 18.91 -9.61
CA ALA A 191 -22.15 18.74 -11.03
C ALA A 191 -23.52 18.09 -11.36
N VAL A 192 -23.93 17.08 -10.57
CA VAL A 192 -25.25 16.43 -10.74
C VAL A 192 -26.40 17.39 -10.44
N LYS A 193 -26.31 18.25 -9.41
CA LYS A 193 -27.30 19.29 -9.12
C LYS A 193 -27.47 20.26 -10.29
N ASN A 194 -26.40 20.48 -11.07
CA ASN A 194 -26.40 21.32 -12.26
C ASN A 194 -26.72 20.54 -13.56
N GLY A 195 -27.28 19.33 -13.45
CA GLY A 195 -27.84 18.57 -14.58
C GLY A 195 -26.90 17.56 -15.24
N MET A 196 -25.67 17.38 -14.73
CA MET A 196 -24.74 16.39 -15.27
C MET A 196 -25.17 14.98 -14.87
N ASN A 197 -24.98 13.99 -15.77
CA ASN A 197 -25.18 12.58 -15.42
C ASN A 197 -24.20 12.16 -14.32
N LYS A 198 -24.65 11.41 -13.30
CA LYS A 198 -23.85 11.01 -12.14
C LYS A 198 -22.58 10.25 -12.52
N LYS A 199 -22.66 9.34 -13.49
CA LYS A 199 -21.51 8.53 -13.94
C LYS A 199 -20.45 9.41 -14.59
N ASP A 200 -20.86 10.36 -15.41
CA ASP A 200 -19.98 11.28 -16.09
C ASP A 200 -19.36 12.27 -15.11
N ALA A 201 -20.15 12.83 -14.19
CA ALA A 201 -19.67 13.71 -13.13
C ALA A 201 -18.56 13.05 -12.32
N LEU A 202 -18.77 11.82 -11.83
CA LEU A 202 -17.77 11.10 -11.05
C LEU A 202 -16.50 10.82 -11.87
N LYS A 203 -16.64 10.42 -13.14
CA LYS A 203 -15.50 10.14 -14.02
C LYS A 203 -14.68 11.42 -14.29
N ILE A 204 -15.33 12.53 -14.58
CA ILE A 204 -14.66 13.82 -14.86
C ILE A 204 -13.91 14.30 -13.63
N CYS A 205 -14.55 14.30 -12.45
CA CYS A 205 -13.90 14.75 -11.21
C CYS A 205 -12.72 13.85 -10.83
N ALA A 206 -12.87 12.53 -10.95
CA ALA A 206 -11.78 11.59 -10.67
C ALA A 206 -10.58 11.80 -11.63
N GLN A 207 -10.84 12.02 -12.92
CA GLN A 207 -9.79 12.26 -13.91
C GLN A 207 -9.07 13.59 -13.68
N ALA A 208 -9.79 14.63 -13.26
CA ALA A 208 -9.20 15.92 -12.91
C ALA A 208 -8.26 15.83 -11.72
N VAL A 209 -8.68 15.11 -10.64
CA VAL A 209 -7.82 14.89 -9.46
C VAL A 209 -6.60 14.03 -9.80
N LEU A 210 -6.78 12.98 -10.61
CA LEU A 210 -5.67 12.15 -11.08
C LEU A 210 -4.64 12.96 -11.85
N GLY A 211 -5.08 13.83 -12.78
CA GLY A 211 -4.19 14.69 -13.55
C GLY A 211 -3.41 15.65 -12.67
N SER A 212 -4.08 16.28 -11.69
CA SER A 212 -3.42 17.20 -10.74
C SER A 212 -2.38 16.50 -9.87
N ALA A 213 -2.69 15.31 -9.37
CA ALA A 213 -1.73 14.49 -8.60
C ALA A 213 -0.54 14.10 -9.46
N LYS A 214 -0.78 13.67 -10.72
CA LYS A 214 0.27 13.27 -11.64
C LYS A 214 1.20 14.44 -11.98
N THR A 215 0.68 15.66 -12.15
CA THR A 215 1.50 16.85 -12.38
C THR A 215 2.50 17.11 -11.25
N ILE A 216 2.10 16.86 -9.99
CA ILE A 216 3.01 17.01 -8.84
C ILE A 216 4.06 15.90 -8.86
N LEU A 217 3.68 14.65 -9.17
CA LEU A 217 4.59 13.50 -9.14
C LEU A 217 5.63 13.51 -10.27
N GLU A 218 5.36 14.19 -11.38
CA GLU A 218 6.29 14.30 -12.53
C GLU A 218 7.31 15.43 -12.39
N ASP A 219 7.20 16.28 -11.37
CA ASP A 219 8.10 17.40 -11.11
C ASP A 219 8.62 17.31 -9.66
N GLU A 220 9.89 16.92 -9.48
CA GLU A 220 10.52 16.80 -8.16
C GLU A 220 10.58 18.13 -7.39
N ASP A 221 10.56 19.27 -8.09
CA ASP A 221 10.57 20.63 -7.53
C ASP A 221 9.16 21.24 -7.44
N ALA A 222 8.11 20.45 -7.64
CA ALA A 222 6.73 20.92 -7.68
C ALA A 222 6.35 21.71 -6.44
N ASN A 223 5.87 22.93 -6.65
CA ASN A 223 5.29 23.77 -5.62
C ASN A 223 3.77 23.87 -5.80
N ALA A 224 3.02 23.27 -4.86
CA ALA A 224 1.57 23.19 -4.95
C ALA A 224 0.89 24.57 -5.10
N TRP A 225 1.37 25.61 -4.40
CA TRP A 225 0.83 26.96 -4.54
C TRP A 225 1.16 27.60 -5.88
N ALA A 226 2.34 27.36 -6.45
CA ALA A 226 2.66 27.82 -7.80
C ALA A 226 1.76 27.15 -8.85
N LEU A 227 1.45 25.86 -8.68
CA LEU A 227 0.50 25.14 -9.54
C LEU A 227 -0.92 25.69 -9.41
N ILE A 228 -1.41 25.97 -8.18
CA ILE A 228 -2.70 26.62 -7.97
C ILE A 228 -2.75 27.98 -8.71
N ASN A 229 -1.74 28.80 -8.52
CA ASN A 229 -1.67 30.13 -9.18
C ASN A 229 -1.64 30.02 -10.70
N SER A 230 -1.00 28.99 -11.27
CA SER A 230 -0.95 28.80 -12.72
C SER A 230 -2.32 28.51 -13.35
N VAL A 231 -3.26 27.96 -12.57
CA VAL A 231 -4.65 27.68 -13.00
C VAL A 231 -5.59 28.86 -12.68
N CYS A 232 -5.21 29.77 -11.76
CA CYS A 232 -6.02 30.90 -11.30
C CYS A 232 -5.73 32.16 -12.12
N SER A 233 -6.44 32.36 -13.24
CA SER A 233 -6.37 33.65 -13.96
C SER A 233 -7.11 34.75 -13.21
N PRO A 234 -6.64 36.04 -13.28
CA PRO A 234 -7.31 37.19 -12.68
C PRO A 234 -8.77 37.33 -13.16
N GLY A 235 -9.72 37.36 -12.22
CA GLY A 235 -11.16 37.43 -12.53
C GLY A 235 -11.75 36.18 -13.16
N GLY A 236 -11.01 35.08 -13.18
CA GLY A 236 -11.47 33.78 -13.71
C GLY A 236 -12.33 33.02 -12.72
N THR A 237 -12.98 31.94 -13.20
CA THR A 237 -13.85 31.09 -12.37
C THR A 237 -13.08 30.30 -11.31
N THR A 238 -11.82 29.92 -11.58
CA THR A 238 -11.00 29.14 -10.67
C THR A 238 -10.68 29.93 -9.39
N ILE A 239 -10.28 31.19 -9.51
CA ILE A 239 -9.93 32.01 -8.34
C ILE A 239 -11.12 32.22 -7.40
N GLU A 240 -12.35 32.36 -7.97
CA GLU A 240 -13.56 32.48 -7.16
C GLU A 240 -13.80 31.19 -6.34
N GLY A 241 -13.57 30.01 -6.94
CA GLY A 241 -13.66 28.73 -6.24
C GLY A 241 -12.61 28.61 -5.12
N ILE A 242 -11.34 28.98 -5.38
CA ILE A 242 -10.27 28.98 -4.38
C ILE A 242 -10.62 29.92 -3.23
N ALA A 243 -11.11 31.13 -3.50
CA ALA A 243 -11.50 32.10 -2.47
C ALA A 243 -12.60 31.53 -1.52
N VAL A 244 -13.54 30.75 -2.06
CA VAL A 244 -14.53 30.05 -1.22
C VAL A 244 -13.86 28.98 -0.36
N LEU A 245 -12.98 28.15 -0.93
CA LEU A 245 -12.28 27.09 -0.17
C LEU A 245 -11.40 27.67 0.96
N GLU A 246 -10.74 28.81 0.72
CA GLU A 246 -9.96 29.51 1.73
C GLU A 246 -10.88 30.10 2.83
N LYS A 247 -11.97 30.77 2.44
CA LYS A 247 -12.94 31.37 3.38
C LYS A 247 -13.57 30.32 4.30
N GLU A 248 -13.87 29.13 3.77
CA GLU A 248 -14.45 28.01 4.52
C GLU A 248 -13.38 27.11 5.17
N GLU A 249 -12.14 27.61 5.30
CA GLU A 249 -11.03 26.97 6.03
C GLU A 249 -10.74 25.53 5.56
N PHE A 250 -10.83 25.25 4.26
CA PHE A 250 -10.59 23.92 3.70
C PHE A 250 -9.19 23.38 4.05
N PRO A 251 -8.08 24.15 3.93
CA PRO A 251 -6.76 23.66 4.33
C PRO A 251 -6.72 23.23 5.78
N GLU A 252 -7.28 24.03 6.70
CA GLU A 252 -7.34 23.71 8.13
C GLU A 252 -8.17 22.45 8.40
N THR A 253 -9.29 22.32 7.71
CA THR A 253 -10.15 21.13 7.80
C THR A 253 -9.39 19.85 7.41
N VAL A 254 -8.61 19.88 6.32
CA VAL A 254 -7.79 18.73 5.90
C VAL A 254 -6.69 18.43 6.91
N MET A 255 -5.98 19.45 7.42
CA MET A 255 -4.95 19.28 8.44
C MET A 255 -5.54 18.67 9.73
N ASN A 256 -6.72 19.10 10.15
CA ASN A 256 -7.42 18.58 11.32
C ASN A 256 -7.86 17.10 11.11
N ALA A 257 -8.28 16.72 9.91
CA ALA A 257 -8.59 15.32 9.59
C ALA A 257 -7.35 14.42 9.71
N VAL A 258 -6.20 14.85 9.19
CA VAL A 258 -4.92 14.15 9.34
C VAL A 258 -4.53 14.02 10.82
N LYS A 259 -4.61 15.12 11.58
CA LYS A 259 -4.31 15.14 13.01
C LYS A 259 -5.20 14.17 13.80
N ALA A 260 -6.50 14.18 13.55
CA ALA A 260 -7.45 13.28 14.23
C ALA A 260 -7.15 11.80 13.93
N SER A 261 -6.79 11.48 12.68
CA SER A 261 -6.41 10.13 12.29
C SER A 261 -5.10 9.68 12.98
N LEU A 262 -4.11 10.58 13.06
CA LEU A 262 -2.84 10.30 13.75
C LEU A 262 -3.02 10.12 15.27
N GLU A 263 -3.88 10.93 15.91
CA GLU A 263 -4.22 10.77 17.32
C GLU A 263 -4.94 9.44 17.60
N LYS A 264 -5.73 8.95 16.67
CA LYS A 264 -6.37 7.64 16.79
C LYS A 264 -5.38 6.51 16.61
N ASP A 265 -4.46 6.60 15.64
CA ASP A 265 -3.42 5.59 15.37
C ASP A 265 -2.55 5.35 16.60
N LYS A 266 -2.15 6.42 17.30
CA LYS A 266 -1.37 6.34 18.56
C LYS A 266 -2.05 5.58 19.71
N LYS A 267 -3.35 5.31 19.59
CA LYS A 267 -4.14 4.60 20.60
C LYS A 267 -4.42 3.14 20.24
N LEU A 268 -3.92 2.67 19.07
CA LEU A 268 -4.06 1.29 18.58
C LEU A 268 -2.84 0.44 18.96
#